data_964f4aa2c6aa92009b9b1c0a6cf510dc
#
_entry.id   964f4aa2c6aa92009b9b1c0a6cf510dc
#
_cell.length_a   1.000
_cell.length_b   1.000
_cell.length_c   1.000
_cell.angle_alpha   90.00
_cell.angle_beta   90.00
_cell.angle_gamma   90.00
#
_symmetry.space_group_name_H-M   'P 1'
#
loop_
_entity.id
_entity.type
_entity.pdbx_description
1 polymer ?
#
loop_
_entity_poly.entity_id
_entity_poly.type
_entity_poly.pdbx_seq_one_letter_code
_entity_poly.pdbx_strand_id
1 'polypeptide(L)'
;MSKVTSPIMTDETGKDIAEKLHTLNILKGIEVGSSLEKVTTMQEIRRIVQSGKAADVFRIGDQIIVPWTDTKTGTKYSVPMDVIKIANVTLKDGSEVPGLYLQWHYATPFGVQFDQYEAFYKAESELPAGTYNIIVGANWGNNCKANETYQFTLTKPVPAGGLLAGFYGMPDQAPTAWKVYSFADGNSAAIETVSVTAGSGGTNLGIFLPAGDGKVNSLHRLAYGYNRWSQSALRQWLNSDAAAGEWWASQNDYDRAPDQLSQKDGFLKGFEADFLECIQPVKVVTALNTVTDKSDGDTEVTYDRFFPLSLEEMYIEPQLAGEGEACPYWKHASGLAAKMKQYQTYPQIRTFAIENHISPQSVRLRSAHRGGASNTWFVTASGYVNNYSAINASRCAPACAIC
;
A
#
# COMPACT_ATOMS: atom_id res chain seq x y z
N MET A 1 -20.55 13.47 43.36
CA MET A 1 -20.76 13.71 41.92
C MET A 1 -21.93 12.87 41.45
N SER A 2 -22.97 13.50 40.95
CA SER A 2 -24.21 12.86 40.50
C SER A 2 -23.95 11.94 39.35
N LYS A 3 -24.28 10.64 39.44
CA LYS A 3 -24.34 9.73 38.30
C LYS A 3 -25.45 10.25 37.39
N VAL A 4 -25.07 10.77 36.25
CA VAL A 4 -26.00 11.08 35.16
C VAL A 4 -26.43 9.75 34.55
N THR A 5 -27.46 9.15 35.05
CA THR A 5 -28.19 8.05 34.42
C THR A 5 -29.18 8.66 33.44
N SER A 6 -28.80 8.88 32.21
CA SER A 6 -29.73 9.29 31.15
C SER A 6 -30.35 8.05 30.52
N PRO A 7 -31.67 7.96 30.37
CA PRO A 7 -32.35 6.85 29.69
C PRO A 7 -32.05 6.75 28.18
N ILE A 8 -31.30 7.69 27.63
CA ILE A 8 -30.86 7.72 26.21
C ILE A 8 -29.66 6.78 25.94
N MET A 9 -29.04 6.22 27.00
CA MET A 9 -27.83 5.42 26.87
C MET A 9 -28.05 3.90 26.75
N THR A 10 -29.24 3.46 26.39
CA THR A 10 -29.57 2.03 26.27
C THR A 10 -29.62 1.51 24.82
N ASP A 11 -29.49 2.39 23.83
CA ASP A 11 -29.40 2.01 22.43
C ASP A 11 -27.95 1.85 21.97
N GLU A 12 -27.75 1.34 20.76
CA GLU A 12 -26.41 1.14 20.17
C GLU A 12 -25.60 2.45 20.10
N THR A 13 -26.26 3.58 19.89
CA THR A 13 -25.65 4.92 19.84
C THR A 13 -25.13 5.33 21.21
N GLY A 14 -25.87 5.02 22.28
CA GLY A 14 -25.44 5.25 23.65
C GLY A 14 -24.23 4.40 24.04
N LYS A 15 -24.17 3.14 23.59
CA LYS A 15 -23.00 2.27 23.76
C LYS A 15 -21.78 2.80 23.03
N ASP A 16 -21.92 3.20 21.77
CA ASP A 16 -20.84 3.79 20.95
C ASP A 16 -20.29 5.08 21.58
N ILE A 17 -21.15 5.95 22.10
CA ILE A 17 -20.74 7.14 22.85
C ILE A 17 -20.01 6.78 24.14
N ALA A 18 -20.49 5.78 24.89
CA ALA A 18 -19.85 5.34 26.11
C ALA A 18 -18.47 4.71 25.85
N GLU A 19 -18.32 3.95 24.77
CA GLU A 19 -17.04 3.36 24.33
C GLU A 19 -16.06 4.44 23.88
N LYS A 20 -16.51 5.43 23.11
CA LYS A 20 -15.69 6.59 22.71
C LYS A 20 -15.27 7.46 23.90
N LEU A 21 -16.16 7.64 24.88
CA LEU A 21 -15.86 8.32 26.13
C LEU A 21 -14.84 7.54 26.98
N HIS A 22 -14.91 6.21 26.98
CA HIS A 22 -13.93 5.35 27.64
C HIS A 22 -12.52 5.57 27.04
N THR A 23 -12.41 5.53 25.73
CA THR A 23 -11.16 5.77 24.99
C THR A 23 -10.61 7.17 25.25
N LEU A 24 -11.47 8.20 25.18
CA LEU A 24 -11.09 9.59 25.48
C LEU A 24 -10.62 9.75 26.94
N ASN A 25 -11.19 9.00 27.88
CA ASN A 25 -10.81 9.05 29.28
C ASN A 25 -9.42 8.41 29.52
N ILE A 26 -9.10 7.33 28.84
CA ILE A 26 -7.75 6.75 28.86
C ILE A 26 -6.72 7.79 28.42
N LEU A 27 -6.96 8.44 27.27
CA LEU A 27 -6.04 9.42 26.69
C LEU A 27 -5.92 10.73 27.51
N LYS A 28 -6.96 11.11 28.25
CA LYS A 28 -6.94 12.29 29.13
C LYS A 28 -6.44 11.99 30.54
N GLY A 29 -6.04 10.75 30.80
CA GLY A 29 -5.56 10.32 32.11
C GLY A 29 -6.62 10.32 33.20
N ILE A 30 -7.89 10.09 32.84
CA ILE A 30 -8.96 9.85 33.80
C ILE A 30 -8.92 8.39 34.24
N GLU A 31 -8.99 8.12 35.54
CA GLU A 31 -9.05 6.76 36.06
C GLU A 31 -10.26 6.00 35.48
N VAL A 32 -9.99 4.89 34.85
CA VAL A 32 -11.00 3.98 34.31
C VAL A 32 -11.03 2.75 35.20
N GLY A 33 -11.95 2.77 36.16
CA GLY A 33 -12.09 1.70 37.15
C GLY A 33 -11.17 1.83 38.39
N SER A 34 -11.47 1.11 39.43
CA SER A 34 -10.84 1.23 40.76
C SER A 34 -9.39 0.65 40.84
N SER A 35 -8.82 0.16 39.75
CA SER A 35 -7.52 -0.52 39.75
C SER A 35 -6.62 -0.19 38.54
N LEU A 36 -6.99 0.73 37.66
CA LEU A 36 -6.18 1.08 36.50
C LEU A 36 -5.28 2.27 36.77
N GLU A 37 -4.01 2.12 36.52
CA GLU A 37 -3.05 3.22 36.47
C GLU A 37 -3.47 4.22 35.37
N LYS A 38 -3.22 5.47 35.63
CA LYS A 38 -3.52 6.56 34.71
C LYS A 38 -2.64 6.45 33.46
N VAL A 39 -3.25 6.16 32.32
CA VAL A 39 -2.53 6.07 31.04
C VAL A 39 -2.59 7.43 30.33
N THR A 40 -1.47 8.14 30.28
CA THR A 40 -1.40 9.50 29.73
C THR A 40 -0.42 9.66 28.56
N THR A 41 0.49 8.70 28.36
CA THR A 41 1.55 8.82 27.35
C THR A 41 1.67 7.56 26.50
N MET A 42 2.26 7.71 25.32
CA MET A 42 2.54 6.56 24.45
C MET A 42 3.50 5.56 25.11
N GLN A 43 4.43 6.03 25.94
CA GLN A 43 5.36 5.19 26.68
C GLN A 43 4.67 4.35 27.76
N GLU A 44 3.61 4.86 28.38
CA GLU A 44 2.79 4.08 29.32
C GLU A 44 2.00 2.99 28.58
N ILE A 45 1.41 3.31 27.42
CA ILE A 45 0.75 2.31 26.56
C ILE A 45 1.74 1.20 26.20
N ARG A 46 2.95 1.57 25.76
CA ARG A 46 4.00 0.60 25.43
C ARG A 46 4.35 -0.30 26.62
N ARG A 47 4.53 0.26 27.81
CA ARG A 47 4.83 -0.53 29.03
C ARG A 47 3.70 -1.52 29.36
N ILE A 48 2.44 -1.13 29.22
CA ILE A 48 1.30 -2.01 29.40
C ILE A 48 1.34 -3.16 28.40
N VAL A 49 1.57 -2.86 27.12
CA VAL A 49 1.70 -3.87 26.07
C VAL A 49 2.84 -4.83 26.36
N GLN A 50 4.05 -4.31 26.65
CA GLN A 50 5.24 -5.12 26.95
C GLN A 50 5.08 -6.01 28.18
N SER A 51 4.27 -5.59 29.16
CA SER A 51 3.94 -6.41 30.32
C SER A 51 2.96 -7.55 30.04
N GLY A 52 2.42 -7.66 28.81
CA GLY A 52 1.39 -8.62 28.42
C GLY A 52 -0.03 -8.29 28.92
N LYS A 53 -0.23 -7.10 29.48
CA LYS A 53 -1.52 -6.69 30.06
C LYS A 53 -2.40 -5.84 29.14
N ALA A 54 -2.08 -5.78 27.86
CA ALA A 54 -2.86 -4.97 26.91
C ALA A 54 -4.35 -5.34 26.92
N ALA A 55 -4.70 -6.63 26.97
CA ALA A 55 -6.09 -7.09 27.00
C ALA A 55 -6.84 -6.77 28.30
N ASP A 56 -6.14 -6.44 29.38
CA ASP A 56 -6.77 -6.01 30.63
C ASP A 56 -7.19 -4.54 30.57
N VAL A 57 -6.54 -3.75 29.70
CA VAL A 57 -6.71 -2.30 29.61
C VAL A 57 -7.48 -1.89 28.35
N PHE A 58 -7.16 -2.48 27.21
CA PHE A 58 -7.71 -2.12 25.90
C PHE A 58 -8.72 -3.14 25.42
N ARG A 59 -9.71 -2.65 24.68
CA ARG A 59 -10.71 -3.47 23.99
C ARG A 59 -10.55 -3.31 22.48
N ILE A 60 -10.97 -4.31 21.75
CA ILE A 60 -11.10 -4.20 20.29
C ILE A 60 -12.11 -3.09 19.95
N GLY A 61 -11.71 -2.13 19.12
CA GLY A 61 -12.49 -0.95 18.76
C GLY A 61 -12.18 0.32 19.57
N ASP A 62 -11.43 0.22 20.67
CA ASP A 62 -10.92 1.42 21.36
C ASP A 62 -10.06 2.24 20.38
N GLN A 63 -10.06 3.57 20.57
CA GLN A 63 -9.31 4.49 19.73
C GLN A 63 -8.19 5.17 20.51
N ILE A 64 -7.00 5.13 19.94
CA ILE A 64 -5.84 5.91 20.41
C ILE A 64 -5.62 7.05 19.43
N ILE A 65 -5.67 8.29 19.92
CA ILE A 65 -5.45 9.46 19.06
C ILE A 65 -3.95 9.73 18.95
N VAL A 66 -3.45 9.65 17.72
CA VAL A 66 -2.04 9.88 17.40
C VAL A 66 -1.92 11.11 16.50
N PRO A 67 -1.18 12.15 16.90
CA PRO A 67 -0.92 13.28 16.02
C PRO A 67 -0.10 12.86 14.80
N TRP A 68 -0.50 13.30 13.63
CA TRP A 68 0.28 13.16 12.40
C TRP A 68 0.24 14.47 11.60
N THR A 69 1.37 14.88 11.07
CA THR A 69 1.50 16.09 10.27
C THR A 69 1.89 15.73 8.84
N ASP A 70 1.12 16.19 7.85
CA ASP A 70 1.62 16.23 6.49
C ASP A 70 2.71 17.32 6.43
N THR A 71 3.95 16.92 6.54
CA THR A 71 5.10 17.84 6.65
C THR A 71 5.30 18.67 5.39
N LYS A 72 4.77 18.23 4.24
CA LYS A 72 4.83 18.99 2.99
C LYS A 72 3.85 20.17 2.94
N THR A 73 2.66 19.98 3.50
CA THR A 73 1.62 21.03 3.56
C THR A 73 1.56 21.74 4.92
N GLY A 74 2.16 21.16 5.96
CA GLY A 74 2.05 21.62 7.34
C GLY A 74 0.71 21.30 8.01
N THR A 75 -0.17 20.55 7.33
CA THR A 75 -1.50 20.20 7.87
C THR A 75 -1.37 19.17 8.98
N LYS A 76 -1.92 19.48 10.14
CA LYS A 76 -1.93 18.59 11.32
C LYS A 76 -3.25 17.86 11.43
N TYR A 77 -3.16 16.56 11.69
CA TYR A 77 -4.31 15.67 11.91
C TYR A 77 -4.22 15.01 13.29
N SER A 78 -5.33 14.96 13.99
CA SER A 78 -5.50 14.10 15.17
C SER A 78 -6.07 12.77 14.67
N VAL A 79 -5.20 11.79 14.47
CA VAL A 79 -5.58 10.53 13.84
C VAL A 79 -6.11 9.55 14.88
N PRO A 80 -7.41 9.19 14.85
CA PRO A 80 -7.89 8.05 15.62
C PRO A 80 -7.32 6.77 15.02
N MET A 81 -6.71 5.94 15.86
CA MET A 81 -6.26 4.61 15.48
C MET A 81 -7.05 3.57 16.27
N ASP A 82 -7.77 2.72 15.55
CA ASP A 82 -8.59 1.66 16.15
C ASP A 82 -7.70 0.53 16.66
N VAL A 83 -7.94 0.03 17.85
CA VAL A 83 -7.39 -1.24 18.34
C VAL A 83 -8.06 -2.38 17.56
N ILE A 84 -7.33 -2.99 16.64
CA ILE A 84 -7.88 -4.02 15.76
C ILE A 84 -7.57 -5.45 16.20
N LYS A 85 -6.46 -5.64 16.93
CA LYS A 85 -6.02 -6.96 17.43
C LYS A 85 -5.08 -6.78 18.63
N ILE A 86 -5.16 -7.68 19.60
CA ILE A 86 -4.22 -7.80 20.72
C ILE A 86 -3.63 -9.21 20.63
N ALA A 87 -2.38 -9.33 20.24
CA ALA A 87 -1.69 -10.60 20.04
C ALA A 87 -0.18 -10.39 19.94
N ASN A 88 0.60 -11.44 20.15
CA ASN A 88 2.04 -11.36 19.93
C ASN A 88 2.38 -10.92 18.48
N VAL A 89 3.48 -10.21 18.35
CA VAL A 89 4.14 -9.86 17.09
C VAL A 89 5.46 -10.58 16.98
N THR A 90 5.86 -10.93 15.77
CA THR A 90 7.19 -11.49 15.48
C THR A 90 8.10 -10.36 14.99
N LEU A 91 9.21 -10.14 15.67
CA LEU A 91 10.23 -9.17 15.28
C LEU A 91 11.21 -9.75 14.26
N LYS A 92 12.07 -8.90 13.69
CA LYS A 92 13.02 -9.30 12.64
C LYS A 92 14.06 -10.34 13.10
N ASP A 93 14.37 -10.35 14.37
CA ASP A 93 15.29 -11.34 15.00
C ASP A 93 14.59 -12.68 15.30
N GLY A 94 13.31 -12.81 14.98
CA GLY A 94 12.50 -14.00 15.23
C GLY A 94 11.86 -14.04 16.62
N SER A 95 12.12 -13.07 17.49
CA SER A 95 11.49 -13.01 18.81
C SER A 95 10.00 -12.71 18.69
N GLU A 96 9.20 -13.30 19.59
CA GLU A 96 7.79 -12.99 19.75
C GLU A 96 7.57 -12.19 21.03
N VAL A 97 6.96 -11.04 20.87
CA VAL A 97 6.68 -10.13 21.98
C VAL A 97 5.21 -9.72 21.99
N PRO A 98 4.64 -9.34 23.15
CA PRO A 98 3.28 -8.83 23.19
C PRO A 98 3.10 -7.62 22.26
N GLY A 99 1.96 -7.56 21.57
CA GLY A 99 1.64 -6.49 20.63
C GLY A 99 0.20 -5.99 20.73
N LEU A 100 0.04 -4.72 20.43
CA LEU A 100 -1.24 -4.03 20.28
C LEU A 100 -1.31 -3.48 18.86
N TYR A 101 -2.12 -4.12 18.00
CA TYR A 101 -2.27 -3.70 16.61
C TYR A 101 -3.28 -2.56 16.50
N LEU A 102 -2.83 -1.50 15.86
CA LEU A 102 -3.62 -0.29 15.60
C LEU A 102 -3.78 -0.09 14.12
N GLN A 103 -4.92 0.44 13.69
CA GLN A 103 -5.17 0.86 12.30
C GLN A 103 -5.76 2.27 12.27
N TRP A 104 -5.33 3.09 11.33
CA TRP A 104 -5.98 4.37 11.06
C TRP A 104 -7.47 4.17 10.85
N HIS A 105 -8.28 4.90 11.59
CA HIS A 105 -9.73 4.88 11.43
C HIS A 105 -10.18 5.50 10.10
N TYR A 106 -9.40 6.45 9.59
CA TYR A 106 -9.65 7.16 8.35
C TYR A 106 -8.63 6.79 7.27
N ALA A 107 -9.02 7.01 6.00
CA ALA A 107 -8.08 6.94 4.90
C ALA A 107 -7.10 8.11 4.94
N THR A 108 -5.86 7.86 4.53
CA THR A 108 -4.83 8.90 4.39
C THR A 108 -5.35 10.08 3.55
N PRO A 109 -4.87 11.33 3.78
CA PRO A 109 -5.40 12.51 3.09
C PRO A 109 -5.14 12.52 1.58
N PHE A 110 -4.23 11.66 1.12
CA PHE A 110 -3.90 11.49 -0.30
C PHE A 110 -3.52 10.04 -0.59
N GLY A 111 -3.53 9.66 -1.86
CA GLY A 111 -3.05 8.37 -2.34
C GLY A 111 -1.59 8.41 -2.75
N VAL A 112 -0.93 7.25 -2.61
CA VAL A 112 0.38 6.95 -3.20
C VAL A 112 0.19 5.74 -4.10
N GLN A 113 0.88 5.71 -5.24
CA GLN A 113 0.91 4.55 -6.11
C GLN A 113 1.42 3.34 -5.30
N PHE A 114 0.80 2.18 -5.51
CA PHE A 114 1.37 0.96 -4.96
C PHE A 114 2.73 0.73 -5.60
N ASP A 115 2.77 0.87 -6.93
CA ASP A 115 4.01 0.87 -7.69
C ASP A 115 3.82 1.60 -9.01
N GLN A 116 4.91 2.12 -9.62
CA GLN A 116 4.85 2.76 -10.93
C GLN A 116 4.90 1.70 -12.04
N TYR A 117 4.51 2.05 -13.25
CA TYR A 117 4.73 1.18 -14.40
C TYR A 117 6.24 0.99 -14.65
N GLU A 118 6.64 -0.20 -15.09
CA GLU A 118 8.05 -0.52 -15.29
C GLU A 118 8.58 -0.02 -16.63
N ALA A 119 9.89 0.16 -16.68
CA ALA A 119 10.61 0.38 -17.94
C ALA A 119 10.74 -0.93 -18.74
N PHE A 120 10.81 -0.85 -20.03
CA PHE A 120 11.09 -2.01 -20.86
C PHE A 120 12.59 -2.18 -21.19
N TYR A 121 13.39 -1.14 -20.94
CA TYR A 121 14.81 -1.17 -21.22
C TYR A 121 15.57 -0.24 -20.26
N LYS A 122 16.74 -0.69 -19.81
CA LYS A 122 17.72 0.11 -19.07
C LYS A 122 18.99 0.23 -19.91
N ALA A 123 19.43 1.45 -20.16
CA ALA A 123 20.62 1.71 -20.95
C ALA A 123 21.89 1.31 -20.16
N GLU A 124 22.64 0.30 -20.62
CA GLU A 124 23.92 -0.09 -20.03
C GLU A 124 25.01 0.93 -20.31
N SER A 125 24.93 1.59 -21.44
CA SER A 125 25.78 2.70 -21.86
C SER A 125 24.95 3.81 -22.47
N GLU A 126 25.52 4.99 -22.70
CA GLU A 126 24.78 6.06 -23.36
C GLU A 126 24.21 5.58 -24.70
N LEU A 127 22.90 5.78 -24.91
CA LEU A 127 22.25 5.62 -26.20
C LEU A 127 22.25 6.99 -26.90
N PRO A 128 23.01 7.15 -28.02
CA PRO A 128 22.96 8.40 -28.79
C PRO A 128 21.57 8.72 -29.34
N ALA A 129 21.35 9.96 -29.74
CA ALA A 129 20.20 10.27 -30.59
C ALA A 129 20.21 9.40 -31.86
N GLY A 130 19.05 8.84 -32.22
CA GLY A 130 19.01 7.89 -33.34
C GLY A 130 17.74 7.04 -33.35
N THR A 131 17.66 6.15 -34.33
CA THR A 131 16.50 5.26 -34.49
C THR A 131 16.80 3.88 -33.93
N TYR A 132 15.91 3.38 -33.08
CA TYR A 132 16.05 2.12 -32.36
C TYR A 132 14.84 1.23 -32.57
N ASN A 133 15.05 -0.07 -32.37
CA ASN A 133 14.01 -1.08 -32.41
C ASN A 133 13.95 -1.85 -31.10
N ILE A 134 12.74 -2.28 -30.75
CA ILE A 134 12.47 -3.32 -29.74
C ILE A 134 11.67 -4.43 -30.38
N ILE A 135 11.86 -5.66 -29.93
CA ILE A 135 11.08 -6.82 -30.32
C ILE A 135 10.17 -7.19 -29.15
N VAL A 136 8.89 -7.36 -29.40
CA VAL A 136 7.94 -7.78 -28.38
C VAL A 136 8.04 -9.29 -28.17
N GLY A 137 8.33 -9.72 -26.95
CA GLY A 137 8.51 -11.13 -26.60
C GLY A 137 7.24 -11.95 -26.43
N ALA A 138 6.06 -11.31 -26.32
CA ALA A 138 4.77 -11.95 -26.12
C ALA A 138 3.63 -11.17 -26.77
N ASN A 139 2.47 -11.82 -26.99
CA ASN A 139 1.28 -11.12 -27.46
C ASN A 139 0.78 -10.11 -26.44
N TRP A 140 0.45 -8.91 -26.90
CA TRP A 140 -0.27 -7.90 -26.11
C TRP A 140 -1.60 -7.61 -26.80
N GLY A 141 -2.66 -8.27 -26.36
CA GLY A 141 -3.96 -8.18 -27.01
C GLY A 141 -3.95 -8.66 -28.46
N ASN A 142 -4.85 -8.10 -29.26
CA ASN A 142 -5.03 -8.47 -30.67
C ASN A 142 -4.12 -7.70 -31.63
N ASN A 143 -3.64 -6.53 -31.24
CA ASN A 143 -2.97 -5.58 -32.13
C ASN A 143 -1.46 -5.50 -31.95
N CYS A 144 -0.89 -6.26 -31.01
CA CYS A 144 0.54 -6.37 -30.79
C CYS A 144 0.91 -7.82 -30.64
N LYS A 145 1.66 -8.36 -31.56
CA LYS A 145 2.00 -9.79 -31.62
C LYS A 145 3.42 -10.06 -31.17
N ALA A 146 3.64 -11.23 -30.58
CA ALA A 146 4.97 -11.70 -30.27
C ALA A 146 5.84 -11.73 -31.54
N ASN A 147 7.10 -11.36 -31.38
CA ASN A 147 8.11 -11.24 -32.43
C ASN A 147 7.89 -10.08 -33.42
N GLU A 148 6.89 -9.25 -33.23
CA GLU A 148 6.81 -7.98 -33.98
C GLU A 148 7.88 -7.00 -33.50
N THR A 149 8.43 -6.25 -34.45
CA THR A 149 9.43 -5.22 -34.21
C THR A 149 8.77 -3.84 -34.26
N TYR A 150 9.07 -3.02 -33.28
CA TYR A 150 8.59 -1.65 -33.17
C TYR A 150 9.79 -0.69 -33.15
N GLN A 151 9.63 0.42 -33.86
CA GLN A 151 10.66 1.43 -34.05
C GLN A 151 10.28 2.74 -33.38
N PHE A 152 11.27 3.43 -32.83
CA PHE A 152 11.16 4.78 -32.31
C PHE A 152 12.46 5.56 -32.55
N THR A 153 12.38 6.89 -32.55
CA THR A 153 13.53 7.75 -32.75
C THR A 153 13.73 8.64 -31.53
N LEU A 154 14.92 8.54 -30.94
CA LEU A 154 15.40 9.43 -29.87
C LEU A 154 16.00 10.68 -30.54
N THR A 155 15.54 11.87 -30.14
CA THR A 155 16.12 13.15 -30.56
C THR A 155 17.20 13.65 -29.62
N LYS A 156 17.28 13.07 -28.43
CA LYS A 156 18.28 13.34 -27.40
C LYS A 156 18.93 12.04 -26.94
N PRO A 157 20.21 12.08 -26.50
CA PRO A 157 20.84 10.88 -25.94
C PRO A 157 20.18 10.50 -24.61
N VAL A 158 20.14 9.19 -24.33
CA VAL A 158 19.78 8.63 -23.03
C VAL A 158 21.07 8.25 -22.31
N PRO A 159 21.39 8.81 -21.14
CA PRO A 159 22.60 8.50 -20.43
C PRO A 159 22.64 7.04 -19.96
N ALA A 160 23.82 6.52 -19.67
CA ALA A 160 23.98 5.22 -19.04
C ALA A 160 23.16 5.15 -17.73
N GLY A 161 22.45 4.05 -17.50
CA GLY A 161 21.51 3.89 -16.40
C GLY A 161 20.13 4.49 -16.66
N GLY A 162 19.95 5.25 -17.73
CA GLY A 162 18.64 5.81 -18.12
C GLY A 162 17.66 4.71 -18.54
N LEU A 163 16.38 4.96 -18.34
CA LEU A 163 15.30 4.01 -18.58
C LEU A 163 14.47 4.41 -19.79
N LEU A 164 14.13 3.43 -20.61
CA LEU A 164 13.09 3.54 -21.64
C LEU A 164 11.83 2.84 -21.13
N ALA A 165 10.76 3.59 -20.94
CA ALA A 165 9.50 3.08 -20.42
C ALA A 165 8.40 3.27 -21.46
N GLY A 166 7.63 2.21 -21.71
CA GLY A 166 6.49 2.24 -22.61
C GLY A 166 5.20 2.48 -21.84
N PHE A 167 4.35 3.33 -22.37
CA PHE A 167 2.96 3.42 -21.94
C PHE A 167 2.09 2.71 -22.97
N TYR A 168 1.39 1.71 -22.50
CA TYR A 168 0.37 1.02 -23.28
C TYR A 168 -0.98 1.53 -22.83
N GLY A 169 -1.80 1.91 -23.77
CA GLY A 169 -3.21 2.02 -23.46
C GLY A 169 -3.81 0.65 -23.18
N MET A 170 -4.99 0.40 -23.71
CA MET A 170 -5.59 -0.93 -23.62
C MET A 170 -4.88 -1.92 -24.56
N PRO A 171 -4.88 -3.24 -24.26
CA PRO A 171 -4.25 -4.28 -25.09
C PRO A 171 -4.73 -4.30 -26.55
N ASP A 172 -5.88 -3.69 -26.84
CA ASP A 172 -6.45 -3.62 -28.17
C ASP A 172 -6.11 -2.35 -28.96
N GLN A 173 -5.26 -1.47 -28.41
CA GLN A 173 -4.82 -0.29 -29.14
C GLN A 173 -3.77 -0.64 -30.20
N ALA A 174 -3.87 0.02 -31.35
CA ALA A 174 -2.86 -0.12 -32.37
C ALA A 174 -1.48 0.32 -31.87
N PRO A 175 -0.38 -0.31 -32.36
CA PRO A 175 0.98 0.05 -31.94
C PRO A 175 1.33 1.53 -32.10
N THR A 176 0.71 2.21 -33.07
CA THR A 176 0.89 3.66 -33.30
C THR A 176 0.43 4.55 -32.16
N ALA A 177 -0.35 4.01 -31.25
CA ALA A 177 -0.80 4.72 -30.04
C ALA A 177 0.22 4.65 -28.88
N TRP A 178 1.30 3.92 -29.03
CA TRP A 178 2.30 3.79 -27.99
C TRP A 178 3.18 5.05 -27.90
N LYS A 179 3.51 5.38 -26.67
CA LYS A 179 4.49 6.41 -26.34
C LYS A 179 5.60 5.77 -25.53
N VAL A 180 6.84 6.06 -25.86
CA VAL A 180 8.02 5.64 -25.12
C VAL A 180 8.59 6.84 -24.40
N TYR A 181 8.89 6.66 -23.13
CA TYR A 181 9.50 7.68 -22.29
C TYR A 181 10.93 7.30 -22.00
N SER A 182 11.86 8.23 -22.15
CA SER A 182 13.23 8.07 -21.71
C SER A 182 13.47 8.87 -20.43
N PHE A 183 14.10 8.24 -19.44
CA PHE A 183 14.33 8.82 -18.10
C PHE A 183 15.81 8.74 -17.78
N ALA A 184 16.35 9.78 -17.14
CA ALA A 184 17.77 9.86 -16.84
C ALA A 184 18.19 8.96 -15.67
N ASP A 185 17.34 8.73 -14.66
CA ASP A 185 17.73 8.14 -13.37
C ASP A 185 16.53 7.49 -12.62
N GLY A 186 15.57 6.97 -13.34
CA GLY A 186 14.34 6.43 -12.73
C GLY A 186 13.41 7.50 -12.20
N ASN A 187 13.80 8.77 -12.29
CA ASN A 187 13.02 9.92 -11.87
C ASN A 187 11.84 10.15 -12.84
N SER A 188 10.77 10.78 -12.36
CA SER A 188 9.55 11.05 -13.14
C SER A 188 9.74 12.00 -14.34
N ALA A 189 10.85 12.74 -14.40
CA ALA A 189 11.12 13.68 -15.49
C ALA A 189 11.59 12.95 -16.75
N ALA A 190 10.73 12.86 -17.76
CA ALA A 190 11.09 12.33 -19.07
C ALA A 190 12.10 13.26 -19.79
N ILE A 191 13.15 12.68 -20.39
CA ILE A 191 14.06 13.40 -21.27
C ILE A 191 13.30 13.82 -22.54
N GLU A 192 12.53 12.90 -23.11
CA GLU A 192 11.63 13.13 -24.24
C GLU A 192 10.50 12.09 -24.28
N THR A 193 9.48 12.38 -25.05
CA THR A 193 8.40 11.43 -25.36
C THR A 193 8.45 11.17 -26.86
N VAL A 194 8.51 9.91 -27.24
CA VAL A 194 8.61 9.49 -28.65
C VAL A 194 7.44 8.61 -29.04
N SER A 195 7.01 8.71 -30.29
CA SER A 195 6.04 7.80 -30.88
C SER A 195 6.70 6.51 -31.33
N VAL A 196 6.01 5.41 -31.19
CA VAL A 196 6.46 4.08 -31.61
C VAL A 196 5.61 3.61 -32.77
N THR A 197 6.24 3.09 -33.80
CA THR A 197 5.57 2.54 -35.00
C THR A 197 6.07 1.16 -35.31
N ALA A 198 5.29 0.33 -36.01
CA ALA A 198 5.81 -0.90 -36.57
C ALA A 198 6.94 -0.58 -37.57
N GLY A 199 8.08 -1.27 -37.45
CA GLY A 199 9.22 -1.03 -38.29
C GLY A 199 10.50 -1.68 -37.75
N SER A 200 11.54 -1.79 -38.59
CA SER A 200 12.78 -2.51 -38.22
C SER A 200 14.07 -1.84 -38.74
N GLY A 201 14.02 -0.56 -39.08
CA GLY A 201 15.15 0.16 -39.70
C GLY A 201 16.20 0.74 -38.74
N GLY A 202 16.06 0.53 -37.42
CA GLY A 202 16.94 1.11 -36.41
C GLY A 202 17.88 0.10 -35.77
N THR A 203 18.68 0.57 -34.80
CA THR A 203 19.51 -0.28 -33.96
C THR A 203 18.64 -1.12 -33.03
N ASN A 204 18.81 -2.45 -33.07
CA ASN A 204 18.01 -3.36 -32.23
C ASN A 204 18.52 -3.32 -30.79
N LEU A 205 17.65 -2.99 -29.83
CA LEU A 205 17.90 -3.00 -28.39
C LEU A 205 17.65 -4.38 -27.75
N GLY A 206 17.04 -5.31 -28.51
CA GLY A 206 16.79 -6.66 -28.02
C GLY A 206 15.31 -7.02 -27.92
N ILE A 207 15.06 -8.18 -27.35
CA ILE A 207 13.72 -8.69 -27.09
C ILE A 207 13.25 -8.18 -25.74
N PHE A 208 12.13 -7.51 -25.77
CA PHE A 208 11.46 -7.05 -24.60
C PHE A 208 10.55 -8.15 -24.05
N LEU A 209 10.99 -8.76 -22.97
CA LEU A 209 10.26 -9.78 -22.25
C LEU A 209 10.30 -9.44 -20.76
N PRO A 210 9.19 -8.97 -20.17
CA PRO A 210 9.15 -8.72 -18.72
C PRO A 210 9.36 -10.02 -17.96
N ALA A 211 9.75 -9.91 -16.71
CA ALA A 211 9.86 -11.06 -15.81
C ALA A 211 8.53 -11.85 -15.81
N GLY A 212 8.63 -13.19 -15.88
CA GLY A 212 7.47 -14.08 -15.88
C GLY A 212 7.46 -15.02 -17.09
N ASP A 213 6.28 -15.51 -17.45
CA ASP A 213 6.07 -16.54 -18.46
C ASP A 213 5.86 -15.99 -19.89
N GLY A 214 6.08 -14.70 -20.10
CA GLY A 214 5.90 -14.06 -21.41
C GLY A 214 4.43 -13.93 -21.86
N LYS A 215 3.47 -14.05 -20.96
CA LYS A 215 2.05 -13.84 -21.27
C LYS A 215 1.63 -12.38 -21.14
N VAL A 216 0.45 -12.06 -21.67
CA VAL A 216 -0.17 -10.72 -21.53
C VAL A 216 -0.18 -10.24 -20.07
N ASN A 217 -0.49 -11.11 -19.12
CA ASN A 217 -0.52 -10.73 -17.69
C ASN A 217 0.85 -10.34 -17.12
N SER A 218 1.96 -10.87 -17.66
CA SER A 218 3.30 -10.43 -17.27
C SER A 218 3.66 -9.08 -17.90
N LEU A 219 3.21 -8.82 -19.13
CA LEU A 219 3.36 -7.54 -19.80
C LEU A 219 2.60 -6.39 -19.08
N HIS A 220 1.56 -6.70 -18.31
CA HIS A 220 0.78 -5.69 -17.59
C HIS A 220 1.61 -4.85 -16.61
N ARG A 221 2.73 -5.39 -16.09
CA ARG A 221 3.64 -4.61 -15.22
C ARG A 221 4.15 -3.33 -15.88
N LEU A 222 4.35 -3.37 -17.20
CA LEU A 222 4.85 -2.25 -17.99
C LEU A 222 3.87 -1.09 -18.12
N ALA A 223 2.57 -1.40 -18.08
CA ALA A 223 1.54 -0.39 -18.24
C ALA A 223 0.85 -0.02 -16.92
N TYR A 224 0.87 -0.95 -15.96
CA TYR A 224 -0.01 -0.87 -14.80
C TYR A 224 0.71 -1.04 -13.45
N GLY A 225 2.06 -1.14 -13.45
CA GLY A 225 2.89 -1.31 -12.26
C GLY A 225 2.98 -2.75 -11.78
N TYR A 226 3.79 -3.00 -10.75
CA TYR A 226 4.02 -4.31 -10.17
C TYR A 226 3.28 -4.47 -8.83
N ASN A 227 2.69 -5.63 -8.58
CA ASN A 227 1.84 -5.84 -7.41
C ASN A 227 2.54 -6.55 -6.24
N ARG A 228 3.86 -6.62 -6.23
CA ARG A 228 4.65 -7.25 -5.16
C ARG A 228 4.85 -6.29 -3.99
N TRP A 229 4.40 -6.69 -2.78
CA TRP A 229 4.46 -5.82 -1.61
C TRP A 229 5.89 -5.44 -1.22
N SER A 230 6.83 -6.40 -1.19
CA SER A 230 8.22 -6.14 -0.78
C SER A 230 8.93 -5.11 -1.63
N GLN A 231 8.54 -4.99 -2.91
CA GLN A 231 9.14 -4.06 -3.87
C GLN A 231 8.33 -2.77 -4.03
N SER A 232 7.14 -2.68 -3.46
CA SER A 232 6.21 -1.59 -3.74
C SER A 232 6.69 -0.22 -3.23
N ALA A 233 6.40 0.82 -4.02
CA ALA A 233 6.63 2.21 -3.63
C ALA A 233 5.78 2.61 -2.42
N LEU A 234 4.55 2.08 -2.31
CA LEU A 234 3.68 2.32 -1.15
C LEU A 234 4.33 1.83 0.15
N ARG A 235 4.97 0.64 0.12
CA ARG A 235 5.68 0.10 1.29
C ARG A 235 6.86 0.99 1.69
N GLN A 236 7.65 1.41 0.70
CA GLN A 236 8.80 2.27 0.95
C GLN A 236 8.37 3.60 1.56
N TRP A 237 7.32 4.22 1.02
CA TRP A 237 6.75 5.46 1.55
C TRP A 237 6.26 5.30 3.00
N LEU A 238 5.49 4.25 3.30
CA LEU A 238 4.91 4.01 4.63
C LEU A 238 5.97 3.74 5.71
N ASN A 239 7.17 3.29 5.31
CA ASN A 239 8.23 2.90 6.22
C ASN A 239 9.46 3.84 6.18
N SER A 240 9.33 5.03 5.61
CA SER A 240 10.39 6.02 5.50
C SER A 240 10.07 7.32 6.24
N ASP A 241 11.09 7.92 6.83
CA ASP A 241 11.11 9.28 7.39
C ASP A 241 11.91 10.27 6.53
N ALA A 242 12.38 9.84 5.35
CA ALA A 242 13.18 10.65 4.44
C ALA A 242 12.37 11.81 3.84
N ALA A 243 13.09 12.82 3.35
CA ALA A 243 12.52 13.96 2.64
C ALA A 243 11.88 13.54 1.29
N ALA A 244 11.04 14.43 0.77
CA ALA A 244 10.51 14.31 -0.59
C ALA A 244 11.67 14.18 -1.61
N GLY A 245 11.58 13.19 -2.48
CA GLY A 245 12.64 12.83 -3.42
C GLY A 245 13.58 11.72 -2.93
N GLU A 246 13.57 11.36 -1.65
CA GLU A 246 14.57 10.48 -1.05
C GLU A 246 14.00 9.18 -0.43
N TRP A 247 12.68 9.05 -0.31
CA TRP A 247 12.06 7.92 0.39
C TRP A 247 11.90 6.65 -0.46
N TRP A 248 12.24 6.71 -1.75
CA TRP A 248 12.13 5.59 -2.66
C TRP A 248 13.49 5.25 -3.27
N ALA A 249 13.72 3.96 -3.48
CA ALA A 249 14.83 3.44 -4.26
C ALA A 249 14.33 2.30 -5.16
N SER A 250 14.89 2.21 -6.35
CA SER A 250 14.61 1.14 -7.30
C SER A 250 14.85 -0.23 -6.66
N GLN A 251 13.91 -1.15 -6.80
CA GLN A 251 13.98 -2.51 -6.27
C GLN A 251 14.36 -3.54 -7.34
N ASN A 252 14.34 -3.15 -8.61
CA ASN A 252 14.79 -3.96 -9.74
C ASN A 252 15.25 -3.04 -10.88
N ASP A 253 15.85 -3.61 -11.95
CA ASP A 253 16.46 -2.85 -13.05
C ASP A 253 15.47 -2.04 -13.88
N TYR A 254 14.20 -2.37 -13.84
CA TYR A 254 13.15 -1.74 -14.65
C TYR A 254 12.18 -0.89 -13.83
N ASP A 255 12.44 -0.78 -12.54
CA ASP A 255 11.61 -0.07 -11.59
C ASP A 255 11.69 1.45 -11.81
N ARG A 256 10.57 2.13 -11.62
CA ARG A 256 10.45 3.57 -11.80
C ARG A 256 9.91 4.24 -10.55
N ALA A 257 10.40 5.44 -10.31
CA ALA A 257 9.96 6.25 -9.19
C ALA A 257 8.45 6.57 -9.30
N PRO A 258 7.69 6.49 -8.19
CA PRO A 258 6.29 6.89 -8.17
C PRO A 258 6.16 8.40 -8.36
N ASP A 259 5.04 8.83 -8.98
CA ASP A 259 4.77 10.26 -9.24
C ASP A 259 4.75 11.11 -7.96
N GLN A 260 4.48 10.49 -6.82
CA GLN A 260 4.40 11.18 -5.52
C GLN A 260 5.77 11.39 -4.85
N LEU A 261 6.86 10.81 -5.38
CA LEU A 261 8.18 10.84 -4.75
C LEU A 261 8.64 12.26 -4.38
N SER A 262 8.59 13.20 -5.33
CA SER A 262 8.97 14.60 -5.10
C SER A 262 7.89 15.44 -4.41
N GLN A 263 6.66 14.92 -4.33
CA GLN A 263 5.51 15.66 -3.82
C GLN A 263 5.29 15.48 -2.33
N LYS A 264 5.77 14.39 -1.75
CA LYS A 264 5.52 13.97 -0.36
C LYS A 264 6.81 13.57 0.33
N ASP A 265 6.91 13.90 1.62
CA ASP A 265 7.89 13.29 2.50
C ASP A 265 7.48 11.84 2.83
N GLY A 266 8.40 11.04 3.34
CA GLY A 266 8.11 9.72 3.88
C GLY A 266 7.07 9.78 5.01
N PHE A 267 6.25 8.75 5.11
CA PHE A 267 5.07 8.76 6.00
C PHE A 267 5.43 8.87 7.49
N LEU A 268 6.54 8.24 7.91
CA LEU A 268 7.00 8.26 9.30
C LEU A 268 7.41 9.65 9.76
N LYS A 269 7.86 10.50 8.85
CA LYS A 269 8.30 11.88 9.16
C LYS A 269 7.18 12.75 9.77
N GLY A 270 5.92 12.38 9.53
CA GLY A 270 4.77 13.10 10.08
C GLY A 270 4.45 12.79 11.54
N PHE A 271 5.06 11.77 12.15
CA PHE A 271 4.79 11.37 13.52
C PHE A 271 5.81 11.97 14.49
N GLU A 272 5.39 12.15 15.74
CA GLU A 272 6.27 12.50 16.84
C GLU A 272 7.16 11.31 17.25
N ALA A 273 8.33 11.61 17.78
CA ALA A 273 9.34 10.60 18.11
C ALA A 273 8.86 9.60 19.18
N ASP A 274 8.09 10.06 20.17
CA ASP A 274 7.56 9.24 21.26
C ASP A 274 6.64 8.11 20.74
N PHE A 275 5.84 8.39 19.72
CA PHE A 275 5.04 7.36 19.07
C PHE A 275 5.90 6.39 18.25
N LEU A 276 6.85 6.92 17.45
CA LEU A 276 7.72 6.09 16.62
C LEU A 276 8.60 5.12 17.44
N GLU A 277 8.97 5.52 18.65
CA GLU A 277 9.69 4.64 19.59
C GLU A 277 8.85 3.48 20.10
N CYS A 278 7.52 3.61 20.08
CA CYS A 278 6.60 2.58 20.55
C CYS A 278 6.28 1.51 19.51
N ILE A 279 6.57 1.76 18.23
CA ILE A 279 6.32 0.84 17.12
C ILE A 279 7.62 0.29 16.56
N GLN A 280 7.64 -1.02 16.31
CA GLN A 280 8.78 -1.72 15.73
C GLN A 280 8.38 -2.32 14.38
N PRO A 281 9.35 -2.60 13.48
CA PRO A 281 9.07 -3.41 12.30
C PRO A 281 8.65 -4.82 12.73
N VAL A 282 7.41 -5.20 12.39
CA VAL A 282 6.82 -6.50 12.68
C VAL A 282 6.69 -7.34 11.42
N LYS A 283 6.69 -8.66 11.57
CA LYS A 283 6.51 -9.61 10.47
C LYS A 283 5.15 -9.38 9.77
N VAL A 284 5.22 -9.20 8.47
CA VAL A 284 4.07 -9.07 7.57
C VAL A 284 4.20 -10.14 6.49
N VAL A 285 3.15 -10.94 6.30
CA VAL A 285 3.10 -11.98 5.27
C VAL A 285 2.19 -11.52 4.14
N THR A 286 2.62 -11.62 2.89
CA THR A 286 1.83 -11.21 1.72
C THR A 286 1.88 -12.29 0.65
N ALA A 287 0.74 -12.61 0.04
CA ALA A 287 0.66 -13.56 -1.06
C ALA A 287 1.30 -12.99 -2.33
N LEU A 288 2.05 -13.83 -3.04
CA LEU A 288 2.66 -13.51 -4.32
C LEU A 288 1.71 -13.80 -5.49
N ASN A 289 1.86 -13.09 -6.61
CA ASN A 289 1.17 -13.43 -7.83
C ASN A 289 1.77 -14.70 -8.47
N THR A 290 0.95 -15.43 -9.23
CA THR A 290 1.36 -16.69 -9.90
C THR A 290 1.85 -16.48 -11.32
N VAL A 291 1.94 -15.24 -11.79
CA VAL A 291 2.31 -14.90 -13.17
C VAL A 291 3.80 -14.62 -13.28
N THR A 292 4.32 -13.74 -12.42
CA THR A 292 5.74 -13.35 -12.44
C THR A 292 6.54 -13.88 -11.26
N ASP A 293 5.89 -14.21 -10.14
CA ASP A 293 6.54 -14.51 -8.86
C ASP A 293 6.42 -15.98 -8.45
N LYS A 294 5.86 -16.82 -9.31
CA LYS A 294 5.62 -18.24 -9.00
C LYS A 294 6.87 -19.00 -8.56
N SER A 295 8.02 -18.65 -9.08
CA SER A 295 9.31 -19.26 -8.71
C SER A 295 9.74 -18.94 -7.28
N ASP A 296 9.24 -17.84 -6.70
CA ASP A 296 9.60 -17.36 -5.37
C ASP A 296 8.71 -17.94 -4.26
N GLY A 297 7.74 -18.79 -4.66
CA GLY A 297 6.80 -19.44 -3.76
C GLY A 297 5.40 -18.81 -3.77
N ASP A 298 4.64 -19.07 -2.70
CA ASP A 298 3.26 -18.60 -2.59
C ASP A 298 3.12 -17.31 -1.80
N THR A 299 4.04 -17.06 -0.86
CA THR A 299 4.03 -15.87 0.01
C THR A 299 5.44 -15.33 0.19
N GLU A 300 5.54 -14.07 0.56
CA GLU A 300 6.76 -13.43 1.03
C GLU A 300 6.59 -12.87 2.43
N VAL A 301 7.70 -12.64 3.10
CA VAL A 301 7.76 -12.04 4.44
C VAL A 301 8.52 -10.72 4.35
N THR A 302 7.90 -9.68 4.89
CA THR A 302 8.55 -8.39 5.14
C THR A 302 8.49 -8.05 6.62
N TYR A 303 9.25 -7.03 7.03
CA TYR A 303 9.19 -6.46 8.37
C TYR A 303 8.92 -4.97 8.22
N ASP A 304 7.75 -4.53 8.69
CA ASP A 304 7.24 -3.20 8.43
C ASP A 304 6.71 -2.55 9.70
N ARG A 305 6.96 -1.24 9.88
CA ARG A 305 6.34 -0.44 10.93
C ARG A 305 4.90 -0.13 10.60
N PHE A 306 4.65 0.28 9.33
CA PHE A 306 3.31 0.52 8.81
C PHE A 306 3.04 -0.31 7.55
N PHE A 307 1.84 -0.85 7.45
CA PHE A 307 1.38 -1.66 6.33
C PHE A 307 -0.15 -1.54 6.16
N PRO A 308 -0.68 -1.60 4.94
CA PRO A 308 -2.10 -1.84 4.72
C PRO A 308 -2.45 -3.27 5.13
N LEU A 309 -3.65 -3.50 5.62
CA LEU A 309 -4.10 -4.86 5.91
C LEU A 309 -4.23 -5.70 4.64
N SER A 310 -4.12 -7.03 4.78
CA SER A 310 -4.46 -7.99 3.74
C SER A 310 -5.97 -8.22 3.65
N LEU A 311 -6.41 -8.92 2.61
CA LEU A 311 -7.78 -9.44 2.52
C LEU A 311 -8.13 -10.26 3.77
N GLU A 312 -7.25 -11.18 4.16
CA GLU A 312 -7.51 -12.10 5.26
C GLU A 312 -7.64 -11.39 6.61
N GLU A 313 -6.76 -10.42 6.87
CA GLU A 313 -6.81 -9.60 8.08
C GLU A 313 -8.08 -8.75 8.17
N MET A 314 -8.64 -8.29 7.05
CA MET A 314 -9.92 -7.59 6.97
C MET A 314 -11.14 -8.53 6.95
N TYR A 315 -10.96 -9.81 7.25
CA TYR A 315 -12.02 -10.81 7.24
C TYR A 315 -12.70 -10.97 5.87
N ILE A 316 -11.91 -10.81 4.80
CA ILE A 316 -12.30 -11.05 3.42
C ILE A 316 -11.67 -12.37 2.98
N GLU A 317 -12.37 -13.16 2.17
CA GLU A 317 -11.86 -14.43 1.63
C GLU A 317 -10.61 -14.15 0.79
N PRO A 318 -9.42 -14.67 1.15
CA PRO A 318 -8.20 -14.44 0.39
C PRO A 318 -8.15 -15.37 -0.84
N GLN A 319 -7.37 -15.00 -1.86
CA GLN A 319 -7.05 -15.91 -2.96
C GLN A 319 -6.05 -16.99 -2.54
N LEU A 320 -5.28 -16.74 -1.48
CA LEU A 320 -4.39 -17.67 -0.82
C LEU A 320 -4.48 -17.41 0.69
N ALA A 321 -4.73 -18.45 1.47
CA ALA A 321 -4.69 -18.36 2.93
C ALA A 321 -3.26 -18.19 3.42
N GLY A 322 -3.09 -17.49 4.56
CA GLY A 322 -1.80 -17.32 5.22
C GLY A 322 -1.20 -15.91 5.11
N GLU A 323 -1.96 -14.93 4.60
CA GLU A 323 -1.57 -13.52 4.61
C GLU A 323 -1.79 -12.84 5.99
N GLY A 324 -2.00 -13.60 7.03
CA GLY A 324 -2.30 -13.17 8.39
C GLY A 324 -3.61 -13.74 8.88
N GLU A 325 -3.90 -13.54 10.16
CA GLU A 325 -5.17 -13.92 10.78
C GLU A 325 -6.16 -12.77 10.71
N ALA A 326 -7.44 -13.07 10.51
CA ALA A 326 -8.52 -12.10 10.55
C ALA A 326 -8.49 -11.29 11.86
N CYS A 327 -8.35 -9.99 11.77
CA CYS A 327 -8.38 -9.13 12.94
C CYS A 327 -9.76 -9.17 13.61
N PRO A 328 -9.83 -9.35 14.93
CA PRO A 328 -11.10 -9.37 15.67
C PRO A 328 -12.01 -8.18 15.38
N TYR A 329 -11.45 -6.99 15.20
CA TYR A 329 -12.17 -5.78 14.79
C TYR A 329 -12.99 -6.00 13.51
N TRP A 330 -12.36 -6.46 12.44
CA TRP A 330 -13.01 -6.64 11.14
C TRP A 330 -13.97 -7.84 11.14
N LYS A 331 -13.62 -8.89 11.84
CA LYS A 331 -14.52 -10.04 12.03
C LYS A 331 -15.81 -9.63 12.73
N HIS A 332 -15.72 -8.77 13.75
CA HIS A 332 -16.88 -8.27 14.49
C HIS A 332 -17.66 -7.24 13.66
N ALA A 333 -16.97 -6.28 13.03
CA ALA A 333 -17.57 -5.23 12.22
C ALA A 333 -18.34 -5.77 11.01
N SER A 334 -17.93 -6.92 10.46
CA SER A 334 -18.63 -7.54 9.34
C SER A 334 -20.04 -7.99 9.66
N GLY A 335 -20.32 -8.34 10.92
CA GLY A 335 -21.60 -8.91 11.34
C GLY A 335 -21.95 -10.23 10.67
N LEU A 336 -21.02 -10.86 9.94
CA LEU A 336 -21.21 -12.04 9.14
C LEU A 336 -20.67 -13.29 9.84
N ALA A 337 -21.37 -14.41 9.70
CA ALA A 337 -20.92 -15.72 10.20
C ALA A 337 -19.71 -16.27 9.44
N ALA A 338 -19.51 -15.86 8.20
CA ALA A 338 -18.42 -16.29 7.32
C ALA A 338 -17.64 -15.08 6.79
N LYS A 339 -16.42 -15.33 6.28
CA LYS A 339 -15.62 -14.30 5.60
C LYS A 339 -16.41 -13.65 4.46
N MET A 340 -16.20 -12.34 4.30
CA MET A 340 -16.74 -11.60 3.16
C MET A 340 -16.09 -12.12 1.87
N LYS A 341 -16.80 -11.97 0.75
CA LYS A 341 -16.28 -12.46 -0.55
C LYS A 341 -15.79 -11.30 -1.41
N GLN A 342 -14.82 -11.62 -2.25
CA GLN A 342 -14.38 -10.73 -3.31
C GLN A 342 -15.53 -10.42 -4.28
N TYR A 343 -15.46 -9.27 -4.92
CA TYR A 343 -16.46 -8.81 -5.91
C TYR A 343 -17.88 -8.67 -5.34
N GLN A 344 -17.98 -8.38 -4.04
CA GLN A 344 -19.26 -8.07 -3.38
C GLN A 344 -19.13 -6.77 -2.59
N THR A 345 -20.27 -6.14 -2.29
CA THR A 345 -20.33 -4.88 -1.54
C THR A 345 -20.68 -5.15 -0.08
N TYR A 346 -19.89 -4.55 0.81
CA TYR A 346 -20.09 -4.61 2.26
C TYR A 346 -20.10 -3.18 2.82
N PRO A 347 -21.26 -2.58 3.08
CA PRO A 347 -21.38 -1.18 3.51
C PRO A 347 -20.62 -0.83 4.79
N GLN A 348 -20.41 -1.80 5.65
CA GLN A 348 -19.64 -1.65 6.89
C GLN A 348 -18.11 -1.56 6.65
N ILE A 349 -17.61 -1.97 5.49
CA ILE A 349 -16.20 -1.85 5.13
C ILE A 349 -16.02 -0.56 4.34
N ARG A 350 -15.82 0.51 5.04
CA ARG A 350 -15.55 1.81 4.45
C ARG A 350 -14.62 2.61 5.34
N THR A 351 -13.79 3.41 4.72
CA THR A 351 -12.91 4.34 5.42
C THR A 351 -13.17 5.74 4.88
N PHE A 352 -13.53 6.64 5.74
CA PHE A 352 -13.80 8.03 5.38
C PHE A 352 -12.49 8.82 5.20
N ALA A 353 -12.57 9.92 4.49
CA ALA A 353 -11.46 10.84 4.36
C ALA A 353 -11.11 11.48 5.71
N ILE A 354 -9.83 11.49 6.08
CA ILE A 354 -9.40 12.10 7.36
C ILE A 354 -9.62 13.62 7.38
N GLU A 355 -9.60 14.26 6.25
CA GLU A 355 -9.74 15.72 6.14
C GLU A 355 -11.16 16.22 6.43
N ASN A 356 -12.19 15.36 6.35
CA ASN A 356 -13.58 15.77 6.59
C ASN A 356 -14.44 14.76 7.34
N HIS A 357 -13.97 13.51 7.51
CA HIS A 357 -14.62 12.42 8.25
C HIS A 357 -15.98 11.95 7.70
N ILE A 358 -16.38 12.39 6.52
CA ILE A 358 -17.71 12.10 5.93
C ILE A 358 -17.64 11.58 4.49
N SER A 359 -16.58 11.86 3.74
CA SER A 359 -16.45 11.41 2.36
C SER A 359 -15.84 10.00 2.33
N PRO A 360 -16.57 8.96 1.90
CA PRO A 360 -16.00 7.63 1.79
C PRO A 360 -14.90 7.57 0.73
N GLN A 361 -13.84 6.83 1.00
CA GLN A 361 -12.67 6.68 0.17
C GLN A 361 -12.43 5.24 -0.23
N SER A 362 -11.82 5.04 -1.39
CA SER A 362 -11.26 3.74 -1.74
C SER A 362 -9.93 3.55 -1.03
N VAL A 363 -9.78 2.39 -0.38
CA VAL A 363 -8.58 2.07 0.39
C VAL A 363 -7.88 0.84 -0.18
N ARG A 364 -6.59 0.97 -0.41
CA ARG A 364 -5.72 -0.07 -0.93
C ARG A 364 -5.36 -1.07 0.18
N LEU A 365 -5.38 -2.35 -0.17
CA LEU A 365 -4.85 -3.44 0.64
C LEU A 365 -3.47 -3.86 0.12
N ARG A 366 -2.70 -4.62 0.92
CA ARG A 366 -1.40 -5.12 0.44
C ARG A 366 -1.51 -6.38 -0.41
N SER A 367 -2.61 -7.15 -0.31
CA SER A 367 -2.77 -8.41 -1.04
C SER A 367 -2.66 -8.24 -2.54
N ALA A 368 -1.77 -8.99 -3.17
CA ALA A 368 -1.67 -9.08 -4.61
C ALA A 368 -2.88 -9.83 -5.20
N HIS A 369 -3.36 -9.41 -6.38
CA HIS A 369 -4.24 -10.25 -7.19
C HIS A 369 -3.40 -11.35 -7.84
N ARG A 370 -3.59 -12.61 -7.42
CA ARG A 370 -2.71 -13.72 -7.79
C ARG A 370 -2.71 -14.07 -9.27
N GLY A 371 -3.81 -13.86 -9.99
CA GLY A 371 -3.93 -14.11 -11.42
C GLY A 371 -3.40 -13.02 -12.35
N GLY A 372 -2.76 -11.98 -11.81
CA GLY A 372 -2.20 -10.88 -12.58
C GLY A 372 -0.98 -10.27 -11.88
N ALA A 373 -0.03 -9.75 -12.64
CA ALA A 373 1.22 -9.20 -12.10
C ALA A 373 1.11 -7.73 -11.67
N SER A 374 -0.02 -7.07 -11.90
CA SER A 374 -0.15 -5.61 -11.78
C SER A 374 -1.27 -5.12 -10.88
N ASN A 375 -2.16 -5.99 -10.41
CA ASN A 375 -3.31 -5.57 -9.62
C ASN A 375 -3.14 -5.96 -8.15
N THR A 376 -3.52 -5.06 -7.26
CA THR A 376 -3.67 -5.32 -5.83
C THR A 376 -5.14 -5.18 -5.43
N TRP A 377 -5.54 -5.82 -4.36
CA TRP A 377 -6.89 -5.68 -3.82
C TRP A 377 -7.11 -4.33 -3.18
N PHE A 378 -8.35 -3.86 -3.21
CA PHE A 378 -8.80 -2.64 -2.54
C PHE A 378 -10.30 -2.73 -2.20
N VAL A 379 -10.74 -1.90 -1.26
CA VAL A 379 -12.15 -1.71 -0.96
C VAL A 379 -12.54 -0.34 -1.49
N THR A 380 -13.56 -0.27 -2.33
CA THR A 380 -14.03 1.00 -2.90
C THR A 380 -14.74 1.85 -1.85
N ALA A 381 -14.96 3.11 -2.17
CA ALA A 381 -15.75 4.03 -1.35
C ALA A 381 -17.19 3.53 -1.05
N SER A 382 -17.73 2.66 -1.88
CA SER A 382 -19.05 2.02 -1.68
C SER A 382 -18.98 0.70 -0.90
N GLY A 383 -17.78 0.26 -0.47
CA GLY A 383 -17.58 -1.03 0.20
C GLY A 383 -17.44 -2.23 -0.74
N TYR A 384 -17.35 -2.01 -2.06
CA TYR A 384 -17.15 -3.09 -3.03
C TYR A 384 -15.70 -3.57 -3.03
N VAL A 385 -15.50 -4.87 -2.78
CA VAL A 385 -14.16 -5.49 -2.77
C VAL A 385 -13.75 -5.83 -4.20
N ASN A 386 -12.69 -5.18 -4.69
CA ASN A 386 -12.21 -5.32 -6.06
C ASN A 386 -10.68 -5.30 -6.12
N ASN A 387 -10.13 -5.55 -7.29
CA ASN A 387 -8.70 -5.34 -7.56
C ASN A 387 -8.51 -4.15 -8.53
N TYR A 388 -7.36 -3.50 -8.43
CA TYR A 388 -7.04 -2.34 -9.24
C TYR A 388 -5.54 -2.23 -9.48
N SER A 389 -5.15 -1.65 -10.62
CA SER A 389 -3.76 -1.56 -11.04
C SER A 389 -2.88 -0.84 -10.01
N ALA A 390 -1.66 -1.33 -9.84
CA ALA A 390 -0.67 -0.82 -8.90
C ALA A 390 -0.29 0.64 -9.17
N ILE A 391 -0.28 1.05 -10.45
CA ILE A 391 0.00 2.43 -10.87
C ILE A 391 -1.00 3.47 -10.33
N ASN A 392 -2.20 3.05 -9.96
CA ASN A 392 -3.19 4.02 -9.49
C ASN A 392 -2.90 4.43 -8.05
N ALA A 393 -2.75 5.73 -7.83
CA ALA A 393 -2.59 6.31 -6.51
C ALA A 393 -3.91 6.18 -5.73
N SER A 394 -3.98 5.19 -4.85
CA SER A 394 -5.11 4.98 -3.95
C SER A 394 -4.73 5.36 -2.53
N ARG A 395 -5.69 5.83 -1.75
CA ARG A 395 -5.51 6.02 -0.31
C ARG A 395 -5.37 4.68 0.39
N CYS A 396 -4.88 4.67 1.60
CA CYS A 396 -4.86 3.50 2.48
C CYS A 396 -5.26 3.88 3.90
N ALA A 397 -5.57 2.90 4.71
CA ALA A 397 -5.74 3.00 6.16
C ALA A 397 -4.63 2.16 6.81
N PRO A 398 -3.45 2.74 7.06
CA PRO A 398 -2.29 1.99 7.50
C PRO A 398 -2.48 1.41 8.91
N ALA A 399 -1.93 0.22 9.12
CA ALA A 399 -1.84 -0.42 10.43
C ALA A 399 -0.39 -0.47 10.92
N CYS A 400 -0.21 -0.52 12.23
CA CYS A 400 1.07 -0.74 12.91
C CYS A 400 0.85 -1.57 14.19
N ALA A 401 1.92 -1.92 14.88
CA ALA A 401 1.84 -2.55 16.20
C ALA A 401 2.72 -1.82 17.21
N ILE A 402 2.14 -1.49 18.37
CA ILE A 402 2.90 -1.11 19.57
C ILE A 402 3.41 -2.38 20.21
N CYS A 403 4.72 -2.42 20.56
CA CYS A 403 5.35 -3.57 21.20
C CYS A 403 6.60 -3.20 22.03
#